data_afd84bd8d2962af2332e915e2f76d2b8
#
_entry.id   afd84bd8d2962af2332e915e2f76d2b8
#
_cell.length_a   1.000
_cell.length_b   1.000
_cell.length_c   1.000
_cell.angle_alpha   90.00
_cell.angle_beta   90.00
_cell.angle_gamma   90.00
#
_symmetry.space_group_name_H-M   'P 1'
#
loop_
_entity.id
_entity.type
_entity.pdbx_description
1 polymer ?
#
loop_
_entity_poly.entity_id
_entity_poly.type
_entity_poly.pdbx_seq_one_letter_code
_entity_poly.pdbx_strand_id
1 'polypeptide(L)'
;MNHLIVGPDGHGVTEYALGLARATNATSVIREETFGSAPLPEGPIHVTFTDHLFGDTAETLLARLGDRPFSVSLHDIPQPEEGEGRYARRAEIYRTLASAADVAVVNSEHEARFFSAGASAPAVIRLPIPVIHAPFAPEDGTVGVLGFLYPGKGHEDLVAALPEATLRFLGAVSAGHEEWADRLVASGRNVELTGWLTDDELAGEIGRIAVPVCPHRHFSASGSLMTWLGAGRKVLVTDSDYAREIDAWLPGRVTLVEEGGWRDAVEKHVPEQLDPPRYGWSEVANLWEEAWHSAGLK
;
A
#
# COMPACT_ATOMS: atom_id res chain seq x y z
N MET A 1 -16.95 16.26 -4.30
CA MET A 1 -17.02 15.08 -3.42
C MET A 1 -16.54 15.50 -2.03
N ASN A 2 -17.25 15.08 -0.97
CA ASN A 2 -16.77 15.22 0.41
C ASN A 2 -15.98 13.97 0.78
N HIS A 3 -14.91 14.08 1.57
CA HIS A 3 -14.08 12.95 1.97
C HIS A 3 -14.13 12.71 3.48
N LEU A 4 -14.47 11.49 3.89
CA LEU A 4 -14.30 11.03 5.28
C LEU A 4 -12.98 10.27 5.37
N ILE A 5 -12.03 10.82 6.12
CA ILE A 5 -10.68 10.30 6.29
C ILE A 5 -10.47 9.96 7.77
N VAL A 6 -10.19 8.70 8.05
CA VAL A 6 -9.97 8.17 9.39
C VAL A 6 -8.58 7.56 9.49
N GLY A 7 -7.92 7.78 10.62
CA GLY A 7 -6.62 7.19 10.95
C GLY A 7 -5.56 8.24 11.33
N PRO A 8 -4.43 7.83 11.93
CA PRO A 8 -3.36 8.73 12.33
C PRO A 8 -2.57 9.27 11.13
N ASP A 9 -1.87 10.37 11.33
CA ASP A 9 -0.93 10.89 10.35
C ASP A 9 0.21 9.89 10.11
N GLY A 10 0.72 9.85 8.88
CA GLY A 10 1.75 8.90 8.45
C GLY A 10 1.26 7.46 8.18
N HIS A 11 0.01 7.13 8.49
CA HIS A 11 -0.55 5.84 8.11
C HIS A 11 -0.82 5.79 6.61
N GLY A 12 -0.34 4.76 5.90
CA GLY A 12 -0.37 4.71 4.42
C GLY A 12 -1.75 4.93 3.80
N VAL A 13 -2.81 4.34 4.38
CA VAL A 13 -4.20 4.53 3.91
C VAL A 13 -4.68 5.97 4.16
N THR A 14 -4.30 6.57 5.29
CA THR A 14 -4.60 7.96 5.60
C THR A 14 -3.92 8.92 4.62
N GLU A 15 -2.64 8.69 4.31
CA GLU A 15 -1.90 9.51 3.35
C GLU A 15 -2.46 9.36 1.92
N TYR A 16 -2.88 8.16 1.53
CA TYR A 16 -3.60 7.96 0.27
C TYR A 16 -4.90 8.78 0.24
N ALA A 17 -5.70 8.71 1.31
CA ALA A 17 -6.97 9.46 1.41
C ALA A 17 -6.77 10.97 1.30
N LEU A 18 -5.76 11.51 1.99
CA LEU A 18 -5.39 12.93 1.93
C LEU A 18 -4.88 13.32 0.54
N GLY A 19 -4.09 12.45 -0.09
CA GLY A 19 -3.60 12.64 -1.46
C GLY A 19 -4.74 12.68 -2.46
N LEU A 20 -5.68 11.75 -2.39
CA LEU A 20 -6.87 11.70 -3.24
C LEU A 20 -7.75 12.95 -3.06
N ALA A 21 -8.02 13.34 -1.82
CA ALA A 21 -8.82 14.53 -1.51
C ALA A 21 -8.19 15.80 -2.11
N ARG A 22 -6.87 15.94 -2.02
CA ARG A 22 -6.13 17.05 -2.65
C ARG A 22 -6.21 16.98 -4.19
N ALA A 23 -5.94 15.82 -4.77
CA ALA A 23 -5.88 15.64 -6.22
C ALA A 23 -7.23 15.85 -6.92
N THR A 24 -8.33 15.51 -6.24
CA THR A 24 -9.71 15.68 -6.75
C THR A 24 -10.36 16.99 -6.33
N ASN A 25 -9.63 17.92 -5.70
CA ASN A 25 -10.15 19.18 -5.18
C ASN A 25 -11.41 18.96 -4.34
N ALA A 26 -11.28 18.17 -3.28
CA ALA A 26 -12.39 17.80 -2.39
C ALA A 26 -13.22 19.01 -1.94
N THR A 27 -14.55 18.87 -1.98
CA THR A 27 -15.48 19.92 -1.52
C THR A 27 -15.29 20.19 -0.03
N SER A 28 -15.13 19.11 0.76
CA SER A 28 -14.76 19.16 2.17
C SER A 28 -13.99 17.90 2.57
N VAL A 29 -13.21 18.01 3.64
CA VAL A 29 -12.50 16.90 4.27
C VAL A 29 -12.90 16.81 5.73
N ILE A 30 -13.50 15.70 6.11
CA ILE A 30 -13.79 15.33 7.50
C ILE A 30 -12.64 14.45 7.97
N ARG A 31 -11.77 15.01 8.81
CA ARG A 31 -10.57 14.34 9.31
C ARG A 31 -10.79 13.87 10.73
N GLU A 32 -10.57 12.59 11.00
CA GLU A 32 -10.68 11.98 12.31
C GLU A 32 -9.46 11.09 12.57
N GLU A 33 -8.85 11.21 13.73
CA GLU A 33 -7.74 10.33 14.12
C GLU A 33 -8.23 8.91 14.40
N THR A 34 -9.40 8.80 15.03
CA THR A 34 -10.13 7.56 15.27
C THR A 34 -11.56 7.72 14.79
N PHE A 35 -12.14 6.63 14.26
CA PHE A 35 -13.50 6.66 13.75
C PHE A 35 -14.50 7.10 14.82
N GLY A 36 -15.15 8.22 14.57
CA GLY A 36 -16.04 8.89 15.50
C GLY A 36 -17.47 9.05 15.00
N SER A 37 -18.18 9.99 15.61
CA SER A 37 -19.59 10.27 15.30
C SER A 37 -19.83 11.73 14.89
N ALA A 38 -18.80 12.46 14.48
CA ALA A 38 -18.97 13.83 14.02
C ALA A 38 -19.97 13.90 12.86
N PRO A 39 -20.83 14.94 12.78
CA PRO A 39 -21.78 15.07 11.68
C PRO A 39 -21.09 15.12 10.33
N LEU A 40 -21.67 14.42 9.36
CA LEU A 40 -21.21 14.47 7.97
C LEU A 40 -21.91 15.59 7.23
N PRO A 41 -21.25 16.26 6.28
CA PRO A 41 -21.86 17.29 5.43
C PRO A 41 -22.97 16.70 4.54
N GLU A 42 -23.79 17.56 3.98
CA GLU A 42 -24.76 17.13 2.96
C GLU A 42 -24.05 16.73 1.67
N GLY A 43 -24.72 15.86 0.87
CA GLY A 43 -24.25 15.37 -0.40
C GLY A 43 -23.41 14.09 -0.31
N PRO A 44 -22.85 13.65 -1.44
CA PRO A 44 -22.10 12.41 -1.55
C PRO A 44 -20.82 12.42 -0.72
N ILE A 45 -20.48 11.26 -0.17
CA ILE A 45 -19.28 11.04 0.66
C ILE A 45 -18.36 10.02 -0.02
N HIS A 46 -17.06 10.31 -0.10
CA HIS A 46 -16.03 9.32 -0.38
C HIS A 46 -15.38 8.85 0.91
N VAL A 47 -15.22 7.54 1.05
CA VAL A 47 -14.58 6.89 2.20
C VAL A 47 -13.36 6.11 1.71
N THR A 48 -12.19 6.37 2.29
CA THR A 48 -11.02 5.49 2.13
C THR A 48 -10.98 4.54 3.32
N PHE A 49 -11.21 3.25 3.06
CA PHE A 49 -11.53 2.27 4.09
C PHE A 49 -10.44 1.19 4.25
N THR A 50 -10.09 0.92 5.49
CA THR A 50 -9.48 -0.31 5.97
C THR A 50 -10.09 -0.66 7.32
N ASP A 51 -10.42 -1.91 7.57
CA ASP A 51 -11.27 -2.33 8.70
C ASP A 51 -10.74 -1.91 10.07
N HIS A 52 -9.44 -2.03 10.30
CA HIS A 52 -8.84 -1.67 11.60
C HIS A 52 -8.95 -0.18 11.97
N LEU A 53 -9.10 0.73 10.99
CA LEU A 53 -9.32 2.16 11.26
C LEU A 53 -10.78 2.49 11.58
N PHE A 54 -11.73 1.65 11.13
CA PHE A 54 -13.17 1.88 11.27
C PHE A 54 -13.86 1.00 12.33
N GLY A 55 -13.10 0.23 13.12
CA GLY A 55 -13.63 -0.54 14.24
C GLY A 55 -14.16 -1.92 13.85
N ASP A 56 -13.60 -2.55 12.83
CA ASP A 56 -13.87 -3.94 12.43
C ASP A 56 -15.34 -4.26 12.08
N THR A 57 -16.17 -3.27 11.71
CA THR A 57 -17.54 -3.52 11.23
C THR A 57 -17.96 -2.60 10.09
N ALA A 58 -18.76 -3.11 9.15
CA ALA A 58 -19.37 -2.31 8.10
C ALA A 58 -20.61 -1.53 8.64
N GLU A 59 -21.32 -2.12 9.57
CA GLU A 59 -22.60 -1.61 10.04
C GLU A 59 -22.48 -0.21 10.67
N THR A 60 -21.44 0.02 11.46
CA THR A 60 -21.22 1.32 12.12
C THR A 60 -20.98 2.43 11.10
N LEU A 61 -20.19 2.14 10.06
CA LEU A 61 -19.94 3.09 8.97
C LEU A 61 -21.23 3.33 8.16
N LEU A 62 -21.95 2.27 7.77
CA LEU A 62 -23.18 2.38 7.01
C LEU A 62 -24.27 3.13 7.80
N ALA A 63 -24.41 2.87 9.10
CA ALA A 63 -25.34 3.60 9.96
C ALA A 63 -25.00 5.11 10.03
N ARG A 64 -23.71 5.45 10.05
CA ARG A 64 -23.28 6.86 10.04
C ARG A 64 -23.50 7.54 8.68
N LEU A 65 -23.30 6.81 7.57
CA LEU A 65 -23.57 7.31 6.22
C LEU A 65 -25.08 7.51 6.01
N GLY A 66 -25.93 6.64 6.58
CA GLY A 66 -27.37 6.66 6.37
C GLY A 66 -27.71 6.43 4.90
N ASP A 67 -28.70 7.18 4.38
CA ASP A 67 -29.14 7.08 2.97
C ASP A 67 -28.30 7.96 2.00
N ARG A 68 -27.12 8.42 2.42
CA ARG A 68 -26.26 9.25 1.58
C ARG A 68 -25.63 8.41 0.47
N PRO A 69 -25.62 8.91 -0.77
CA PRO A 69 -24.80 8.32 -1.81
C PRO A 69 -23.32 8.34 -1.41
N PHE A 70 -22.62 7.23 -1.61
CA PHE A 70 -21.21 7.18 -1.24
C PHE A 70 -20.37 6.31 -2.16
N SER A 71 -19.08 6.62 -2.19
CA SER A 71 -18.06 5.80 -2.82
C SER A 71 -17.06 5.32 -1.81
N VAL A 72 -16.43 4.17 -2.05
CA VAL A 72 -15.43 3.60 -1.17
C VAL A 72 -14.20 3.15 -1.93
N SER A 73 -13.01 3.55 -1.43
CA SER A 73 -11.73 2.95 -1.79
C SER A 73 -11.38 1.92 -0.71
N LEU A 74 -11.27 0.66 -1.10
CA LEU A 74 -11.01 -0.45 -0.20
C LEU A 74 -9.53 -0.77 -0.20
N HIS A 75 -8.91 -0.80 0.99
CA HIS A 75 -7.49 -1.07 1.20
C HIS A 75 -7.30 -2.27 2.14
N ASP A 76 -6.12 -2.89 2.09
CA ASP A 76 -5.78 -4.07 2.91
C ASP A 76 -6.80 -5.20 2.75
N ILE A 77 -7.12 -5.52 1.51
CA ILE A 77 -8.12 -6.53 1.17
C ILE A 77 -7.76 -7.86 1.82
N PRO A 78 -8.67 -8.46 2.61
CA PRO A 78 -8.42 -9.72 3.30
C PRO A 78 -8.20 -10.87 2.31
N GLN A 79 -7.28 -11.77 2.67
CA GLN A 79 -6.89 -12.91 1.85
C GLN A 79 -6.95 -14.21 2.64
N PRO A 80 -7.20 -15.37 1.99
CA PRO A 80 -7.34 -16.68 2.66
C PRO A 80 -6.16 -17.06 3.56
N GLU A 81 -4.95 -16.60 3.23
CA GLU A 81 -3.70 -16.84 3.97
C GLU A 81 -3.72 -16.27 5.39
N GLU A 82 -4.63 -15.34 5.70
CA GLU A 82 -4.84 -14.80 7.06
C GLU A 82 -5.45 -15.83 8.03
N GLY A 83 -5.87 -17.00 7.53
CA GLY A 83 -6.58 -18.04 8.27
C GLY A 83 -8.10 -17.89 8.19
N GLU A 84 -8.79 -19.04 8.14
CA GLU A 84 -10.20 -19.15 7.77
C GLU A 84 -11.13 -18.23 8.58
N GLY A 85 -11.01 -18.21 9.91
CA GLY A 85 -11.90 -17.40 10.76
C GLY A 85 -11.69 -15.88 10.62
N ARG A 86 -10.43 -15.44 10.50
CA ARG A 86 -10.10 -14.03 10.33
C ARG A 86 -10.49 -13.55 8.93
N TYR A 87 -10.13 -14.33 7.91
CA TYR A 87 -10.47 -14.03 6.54
C TYR A 87 -11.99 -13.91 6.33
N ALA A 88 -12.78 -14.91 6.77
CA ALA A 88 -14.23 -14.91 6.57
C ALA A 88 -14.90 -13.66 7.16
N ARG A 89 -14.53 -13.27 8.40
CA ARG A 89 -15.06 -12.07 9.07
C ARG A 89 -14.69 -10.78 8.32
N ARG A 90 -13.41 -10.60 7.97
CA ARG A 90 -12.96 -9.41 7.27
C ARG A 90 -13.56 -9.33 5.87
N ALA A 91 -13.56 -10.43 5.13
CA ALA A 91 -14.10 -10.49 3.78
C ALA A 91 -15.59 -10.13 3.73
N GLU A 92 -16.38 -10.47 4.77
CA GLU A 92 -17.78 -10.07 4.88
C GLU A 92 -17.94 -8.55 5.03
N ILE A 93 -17.11 -7.90 5.85
CA ILE A 93 -17.08 -6.43 6.00
C ILE A 93 -16.86 -5.75 4.65
N TYR A 94 -15.82 -6.18 3.93
CA TYR A 94 -15.45 -5.59 2.64
C TYR A 94 -16.51 -5.80 1.56
N ARG A 95 -17.12 -7.02 1.49
CA ARG A 95 -18.21 -7.30 0.56
C ARG A 95 -19.45 -6.49 0.87
N THR A 96 -19.80 -6.34 2.15
CA THR A 96 -20.94 -5.54 2.58
C THR A 96 -20.77 -4.09 2.15
N LEU A 97 -19.60 -3.48 2.37
CA LEU A 97 -19.32 -2.12 1.94
C LEU A 97 -19.31 -1.97 0.42
N ALA A 98 -18.67 -2.90 -0.31
CA ALA A 98 -18.63 -2.88 -1.76
C ALA A 98 -20.04 -2.97 -2.37
N SER A 99 -20.92 -3.76 -1.76
CA SER A 99 -22.30 -3.94 -2.24
C SER A 99 -23.21 -2.77 -1.92
N ALA A 100 -22.93 -2.02 -0.85
CA ALA A 100 -23.73 -0.87 -0.42
C ALA A 100 -23.32 0.45 -1.11
N ALA A 101 -22.07 0.54 -1.59
CA ALA A 101 -21.54 1.75 -2.22
C ALA A 101 -22.06 1.91 -3.65
N ASP A 102 -22.28 3.16 -4.07
CA ASP A 102 -22.56 3.50 -5.48
C ASP A 102 -21.31 3.29 -6.37
N VAL A 103 -20.13 3.46 -5.79
CA VAL A 103 -18.82 3.16 -6.41
C VAL A 103 -17.93 2.50 -5.38
N ALA A 104 -17.48 1.29 -5.67
CA ALA A 104 -16.45 0.60 -4.91
C ALA A 104 -15.20 0.39 -5.76
N VAL A 105 -14.03 0.64 -5.19
CA VAL A 105 -12.72 0.54 -5.87
C VAL A 105 -11.74 -0.23 -5.01
N VAL A 106 -10.93 -1.06 -5.66
CA VAL A 106 -9.71 -1.69 -5.12
C VAL A 106 -8.49 -1.24 -5.91
N ASN A 107 -7.29 -1.57 -5.45
CA ASN A 107 -6.07 -1.01 -6.03
C ASN A 107 -5.32 -1.96 -7.00
N SER A 108 -5.86 -3.15 -7.24
CA SER A 108 -5.30 -4.13 -8.18
C SER A 108 -6.34 -5.12 -8.69
N GLU A 109 -6.07 -5.72 -9.85
CA GLU A 109 -6.87 -6.84 -10.38
C GLU A 109 -6.76 -8.07 -9.45
N HIS A 110 -5.61 -8.24 -8.81
CA HIS A 110 -5.42 -9.27 -7.80
C HIS A 110 -6.43 -9.11 -6.66
N GLU A 111 -6.58 -7.90 -6.10
CA GLU A 111 -7.53 -7.60 -5.04
C GLU A 111 -8.99 -7.76 -5.49
N ALA A 112 -9.31 -7.37 -6.72
CA ALA A 112 -10.66 -7.50 -7.26
C ALA A 112 -11.17 -8.95 -7.30
N ARG A 113 -10.27 -9.94 -7.43
CA ARG A 113 -10.61 -11.39 -7.46
C ARG A 113 -11.22 -11.91 -6.17
N PHE A 114 -11.00 -11.23 -5.04
CA PHE A 114 -11.60 -11.61 -3.73
C PHE A 114 -13.05 -11.17 -3.58
N PHE A 115 -13.58 -10.48 -4.59
CA PHE A 115 -14.98 -10.11 -4.68
C PHE A 115 -15.67 -10.98 -5.73
N SER A 116 -16.95 -11.32 -5.48
CA SER A 116 -17.73 -12.11 -6.43
C SER A 116 -17.92 -11.33 -7.74
N ALA A 117 -17.83 -12.05 -8.85
CA ALA A 117 -18.19 -11.47 -10.16
C ALA A 117 -19.67 -11.07 -10.19
N GLY A 118 -19.98 -9.84 -10.60
CA GLY A 118 -21.35 -9.33 -10.71
C GLY A 118 -21.40 -7.81 -10.69
N ALA A 119 -22.59 -7.27 -10.61
CA ALA A 119 -22.82 -5.82 -10.61
C ALA A 119 -22.18 -5.06 -9.44
N SER A 120 -21.78 -5.78 -8.38
CA SER A 120 -21.11 -5.22 -7.19
C SER A 120 -19.61 -5.49 -7.15
N ALA A 121 -18.99 -5.97 -8.23
CA ALA A 121 -17.55 -6.13 -8.29
C ALA A 121 -16.88 -4.75 -8.27
N PRO A 122 -15.89 -4.51 -7.38
CA PRO A 122 -15.19 -3.24 -7.35
C PRO A 122 -14.46 -2.97 -8.67
N ALA A 123 -14.44 -1.70 -9.09
CA ALA A 123 -13.56 -1.24 -10.15
C ALA A 123 -12.09 -1.22 -9.67
N VAL A 124 -11.15 -1.24 -10.60
CA VAL A 124 -9.73 -1.16 -10.26
C VAL A 124 -9.18 0.22 -10.60
N ILE A 125 -8.69 0.93 -9.57
CA ILE A 125 -7.89 2.15 -9.72
C ILE A 125 -6.60 1.93 -8.93
N ARG A 126 -5.48 1.75 -9.64
CA ARG A 126 -4.19 1.46 -9.03
C ARG A 126 -3.69 2.61 -8.13
N LEU A 127 -2.83 2.28 -7.18
CA LEU A 127 -2.16 3.30 -6.36
C LEU A 127 -1.33 4.22 -7.25
N PRO A 128 -1.28 5.54 -6.93
CA PRO A 128 -0.40 6.46 -7.64
C PRO A 128 1.06 6.10 -7.44
N ILE A 129 1.87 6.30 -8.45
CA ILE A 129 3.33 6.22 -8.36
C ILE A 129 3.85 7.64 -8.07
N PRO A 130 4.39 7.90 -6.86
CA PRO A 130 4.92 9.22 -6.52
C PRO A 130 6.23 9.45 -7.27
N VAL A 131 6.47 10.66 -7.76
CA VAL A 131 7.79 11.00 -8.30
C VAL A 131 8.72 11.33 -7.14
N ILE A 132 9.77 10.51 -6.96
CA ILE A 132 10.78 10.69 -5.92
C ILE A 132 12.10 11.10 -6.56
N HIS A 133 12.55 12.29 -6.27
CA HIS A 133 13.84 12.79 -6.75
C HIS A 133 14.97 12.31 -5.83
N ALA A 134 15.38 11.06 -5.98
CA ALA A 134 16.46 10.45 -5.21
C ALA A 134 17.80 10.57 -5.95
N PRO A 135 18.89 11.00 -5.30
CA PRO A 135 20.25 10.90 -5.86
C PRO A 135 20.59 9.43 -6.14
N PHE A 136 21.06 9.09 -7.32
CA PHE A 136 21.46 7.73 -7.62
C PHE A 136 22.95 7.51 -7.27
N ALA A 137 23.19 7.00 -6.08
CA ALA A 137 24.54 6.75 -5.54
C ALA A 137 24.55 5.42 -4.74
N PRO A 138 24.26 4.28 -5.39
CA PRO A 138 24.11 3.01 -4.69
C PRO A 138 25.41 2.58 -4.00
N GLU A 139 25.28 2.14 -2.76
CA GLU A 139 26.36 1.58 -1.94
C GLU A 139 26.39 0.06 -2.14
N ASP A 140 27.51 -0.47 -2.58
CA ASP A 140 27.68 -1.89 -2.88
C ASP A 140 27.29 -2.77 -1.66
N GLY A 141 26.57 -3.85 -1.94
CA GLY A 141 26.15 -4.82 -0.92
C GLY A 141 24.98 -4.36 -0.05
N THR A 142 24.38 -3.20 -0.32
CA THR A 142 23.18 -2.75 0.42
C THR A 142 21.91 -3.31 -0.20
N VAL A 143 21.05 -3.89 0.63
CA VAL A 143 19.71 -4.38 0.26
C VAL A 143 18.68 -3.61 1.10
N GLY A 144 17.74 -2.95 0.45
CA GLY A 144 16.78 -2.06 1.12
C GLY A 144 15.34 -2.56 1.07
N VAL A 145 14.66 -2.54 2.22
CA VAL A 145 13.21 -2.73 2.34
C VAL A 145 12.58 -1.46 2.88
N LEU A 146 11.50 -1.00 2.24
CA LEU A 146 10.85 0.26 2.56
C LEU A 146 9.49 0.05 3.23
N GLY A 147 9.18 0.92 4.21
CA GLY A 147 7.90 1.02 4.90
C GLY A 147 7.91 0.43 6.31
N PHE A 148 6.76 0.45 6.97
CA PHE A 148 6.64 -0.03 8.34
C PHE A 148 7.15 -1.47 8.51
N LEU A 149 7.82 -1.71 9.65
CA LEU A 149 8.37 -3.01 10.01
C LEU A 149 7.42 -3.73 10.96
N TYR A 150 7.02 -4.95 10.58
CA TYR A 150 6.19 -5.85 11.37
C TYR A 150 6.38 -7.30 10.92
N PRO A 151 6.05 -8.31 11.77
CA PRO A 151 6.13 -9.72 11.40
C PRO A 151 5.29 -10.05 10.15
N GLY A 152 5.80 -10.94 9.29
CA GLY A 152 5.09 -11.38 8.08
C GLY A 152 5.35 -10.54 6.83
N LYS A 153 6.15 -9.48 6.93
CA LYS A 153 6.56 -8.68 5.76
C LYS A 153 7.82 -9.22 5.04
N GLY A 154 8.33 -10.38 5.47
CA GLY A 154 9.45 -11.07 4.81
C GLY A 154 10.86 -10.60 5.21
N HIS A 155 11.00 -9.75 6.26
CA HIS A 155 12.30 -9.29 6.74
C HIS A 155 13.17 -10.45 7.24
N GLU A 156 12.58 -11.41 7.96
CA GLU A 156 13.27 -12.58 8.49
C GLU A 156 13.84 -13.46 7.38
N ASP A 157 13.13 -13.59 6.26
CA ASP A 157 13.58 -14.37 5.11
C ASP A 157 14.82 -13.75 4.48
N LEU A 158 14.86 -12.41 4.38
CA LEU A 158 16.04 -11.71 3.88
C LEU A 158 17.23 -11.84 4.81
N VAL A 159 17.03 -11.67 6.13
CA VAL A 159 18.12 -11.84 7.12
C VAL A 159 18.70 -13.24 7.04
N ALA A 160 17.86 -14.26 6.93
CA ALA A 160 18.29 -15.65 6.80
C ALA A 160 19.01 -15.94 5.47
N ALA A 161 18.50 -15.35 4.36
CA ALA A 161 19.04 -15.62 3.03
C ALA A 161 20.33 -14.86 2.72
N LEU A 162 20.55 -13.69 3.34
CA LEU A 162 21.58 -12.70 2.97
C LEU A 162 22.49 -12.32 4.15
N PRO A 163 23.19 -13.28 4.79
CA PRO A 163 23.96 -13.01 6.02
C PRO A 163 25.16 -12.08 5.83
N GLU A 164 25.62 -11.87 4.59
CA GLU A 164 26.78 -11.02 4.28
C GLU A 164 26.37 -9.63 3.75
N ALA A 165 25.09 -9.43 3.39
CA ALA A 165 24.60 -8.15 2.89
C ALA A 165 24.38 -7.16 4.04
N THR A 166 24.48 -5.86 3.74
CA THR A 166 23.95 -4.81 4.61
C THR A 166 22.46 -4.63 4.35
N LEU A 167 21.63 -5.14 5.27
CA LEU A 167 20.18 -5.03 5.19
C LEU A 167 19.74 -3.73 5.83
N ARG A 168 19.24 -2.80 5.01
CA ARG A 168 18.78 -1.50 5.46
C ARG A 168 17.27 -1.41 5.37
N PHE A 169 16.58 -1.35 6.51
CA PHE A 169 15.14 -1.28 6.60
C PHE A 169 14.71 0.17 6.82
N LEU A 170 14.12 0.77 5.78
CA LEU A 170 13.78 2.18 5.70
C LEU A 170 12.36 2.41 6.20
N GLY A 171 12.22 2.69 7.48
CA GLY A 171 10.93 2.96 8.09
C GLY A 171 10.87 2.65 9.58
N ALA A 172 9.75 3.03 10.20
CA ALA A 172 9.51 2.82 11.61
C ALA A 172 9.01 1.41 11.90
N VAL A 173 9.30 0.92 13.10
CA VAL A 173 8.68 -0.30 13.63
C VAL A 173 7.22 -0.01 13.96
N SER A 174 6.31 -0.88 13.52
CA SER A 174 4.89 -0.77 13.88
C SER A 174 4.72 -0.98 15.39
N ALA A 175 3.83 -0.17 16.00
CA ALA A 175 3.56 -0.23 17.44
C ALA A 175 3.26 -1.66 17.92
N GLY A 176 3.88 -2.04 19.04
CA GLY A 176 3.77 -3.39 19.63
C GLY A 176 4.66 -4.45 19.02
N HIS A 177 5.55 -4.09 18.08
CA HIS A 177 6.49 -5.01 17.45
C HIS A 177 7.97 -4.68 17.78
N GLU A 178 8.24 -3.84 18.77
CA GLU A 178 9.58 -3.37 19.15
C GLU A 178 10.49 -4.54 19.55
N GLU A 179 10.03 -5.45 20.41
CA GLU A 179 10.79 -6.63 20.79
C GLU A 179 11.08 -7.59 19.63
N TRP A 180 10.17 -7.68 18.67
CA TRP A 180 10.41 -8.46 17.45
C TRP A 180 11.49 -7.80 16.59
N ALA A 181 11.46 -6.49 16.42
CA ALA A 181 12.47 -5.74 15.69
C ALA A 181 13.86 -5.86 16.31
N ASP A 182 13.96 -5.79 17.64
CA ASP A 182 15.21 -5.99 18.38
C ASP A 182 15.80 -7.40 18.12
N ARG A 183 14.94 -8.44 18.15
CA ARG A 183 15.37 -9.81 17.80
C ARG A 183 15.80 -9.93 16.34
N LEU A 184 15.09 -9.26 15.42
CA LEU A 184 15.44 -9.24 14.00
C LEU A 184 16.83 -8.64 13.79
N VAL A 185 17.11 -7.47 14.38
CA VAL A 185 18.44 -6.83 14.32
C VAL A 185 19.51 -7.73 14.92
N ALA A 186 19.24 -8.33 16.08
CA ALA A 186 20.21 -9.22 16.75
C ALA A 186 20.48 -10.53 15.99
N SER A 187 19.58 -10.93 15.08
CA SER A 187 19.73 -12.18 14.30
C SER A 187 20.60 -12.03 13.05
N GLY A 188 20.84 -10.81 12.58
CA GLY A 188 21.70 -10.49 11.43
C GLY A 188 23.01 -9.81 11.84
N ARG A 189 24.04 -9.93 11.00
CA ARG A 189 25.33 -9.25 11.26
C ARG A 189 25.30 -7.76 10.91
N ASN A 190 24.60 -7.40 9.84
CA ASN A 190 24.57 -6.06 9.27
C ASN A 190 23.12 -5.66 8.98
N VAL A 191 22.29 -5.54 10.04
CA VAL A 191 20.89 -5.09 9.92
C VAL A 191 20.77 -3.70 10.52
N GLU A 192 20.33 -2.76 9.71
CA GLU A 192 20.14 -1.36 10.07
C GLU A 192 18.66 -0.99 9.99
N LEU A 193 18.13 -0.37 11.05
CA LEU A 193 16.79 0.22 11.07
C LEU A 193 16.92 1.74 11.09
N THR A 194 16.29 2.42 10.14
CA THR A 194 16.39 3.88 10.09
C THR A 194 15.44 4.58 11.05
N GLY A 195 14.34 3.92 11.43
CA GLY A 195 13.21 4.58 12.04
C GLY A 195 12.43 5.44 11.03
N TRP A 196 11.61 6.36 11.54
CA TRP A 196 10.88 7.30 10.70
C TRP A 196 11.84 8.26 9.98
N LEU A 197 11.63 8.44 8.69
CA LEU A 197 12.42 9.34 7.84
C LEU A 197 11.51 10.46 7.30
N THR A 198 12.04 11.66 7.20
CA THR A 198 11.45 12.74 6.42
C THR A 198 11.55 12.42 4.92
N ASP A 199 10.81 13.12 4.07
CA ASP A 199 10.83 12.88 2.62
C ASP A 199 12.24 13.06 2.02
N ASP A 200 12.99 14.04 2.47
CA ASP A 200 14.36 14.31 2.00
C ASP A 200 15.35 13.21 2.47
N GLU A 201 15.23 12.76 3.73
CA GLU A 201 16.02 11.65 4.27
C GLU A 201 15.69 10.35 3.53
N LEU A 202 14.40 10.09 3.30
CA LEU A 202 13.95 8.92 2.57
C LEU A 202 14.48 8.91 1.13
N ALA A 203 14.42 10.04 0.43
CA ALA A 203 14.98 10.17 -0.92
C ALA A 203 16.51 9.91 -0.92
N GLY A 204 17.21 10.41 0.09
CA GLY A 204 18.64 10.15 0.28
C GLY A 204 18.94 8.66 0.48
N GLU A 205 18.23 8.01 1.38
CA GLU A 205 18.40 6.56 1.65
C GLU A 205 18.02 5.68 0.45
N ILE A 206 16.92 6.00 -0.25
CA ILE A 206 16.52 5.31 -1.49
C ILE A 206 17.65 5.35 -2.52
N GLY A 207 18.33 6.49 -2.64
CA GLY A 207 19.43 6.66 -3.57
C GLY A 207 20.66 5.83 -3.26
N ARG A 208 20.89 5.51 -2.00
CA ARG A 208 22.03 4.72 -1.50
C ARG A 208 21.82 3.21 -1.57
N ILE A 209 20.60 2.74 -1.66
CA ILE A 209 20.31 1.31 -1.77
C ILE A 209 20.73 0.76 -3.14
N ALA A 210 21.58 -0.27 -3.14
CA ALA A 210 21.94 -0.97 -4.38
C ALA A 210 20.80 -1.88 -4.85
N VAL A 211 20.19 -2.67 -3.96
CA VAL A 211 19.16 -3.66 -4.29
C VAL A 211 17.85 -3.33 -3.55
N PRO A 212 16.89 -2.67 -4.21
CA PRO A 212 15.55 -2.47 -3.66
C PRO A 212 14.76 -3.77 -3.62
N VAL A 213 14.09 -4.06 -2.49
CA VAL A 213 13.36 -5.31 -2.29
C VAL A 213 11.99 -5.06 -1.69
N CYS A 214 10.98 -5.79 -2.18
CA CYS A 214 9.66 -5.93 -1.56
C CYS A 214 9.39 -7.42 -1.27
N PRO A 215 9.84 -7.93 -0.11
CA PRO A 215 9.80 -9.35 0.22
C PRO A 215 8.46 -9.80 0.86
N HIS A 216 7.37 -9.10 0.54
CA HIS A 216 6.08 -9.26 1.20
C HIS A 216 5.57 -10.70 1.08
N ARG A 217 5.00 -11.22 2.19
CA ARG A 217 4.28 -12.50 2.24
C ARG A 217 2.77 -12.33 2.09
N HIS A 218 2.26 -11.14 2.34
CA HIS A 218 0.87 -10.76 2.11
C HIS A 218 0.81 -9.81 0.92
N PHE A 219 -0.03 -10.12 -0.06
CA PHE A 219 -0.02 -9.48 -1.38
C PHE A 219 -1.24 -8.59 -1.54
N SER A 220 -1.19 -7.42 -0.93
CA SER A 220 -2.09 -6.30 -1.24
C SER A 220 -1.33 -5.26 -2.05
N ALA A 221 -2.04 -4.27 -2.60
CA ALA A 221 -1.41 -3.17 -3.30
C ALA A 221 -0.39 -2.45 -2.38
N SER A 222 0.83 -2.28 -2.89
CA SER A 222 1.98 -1.90 -2.07
C SER A 222 2.43 -0.47 -2.33
N GLY A 223 2.18 0.44 -1.39
CA GLY A 223 2.71 1.81 -1.44
C GLY A 223 4.23 1.84 -1.48
N SER A 224 4.93 0.95 -0.76
CA SER A 224 6.40 0.89 -0.80
C SER A 224 6.95 0.47 -2.17
N LEU A 225 6.28 -0.45 -2.87
CA LEU A 225 6.63 -0.78 -4.26
C LEU A 225 6.44 0.43 -5.17
N MET A 226 5.32 1.15 -5.05
CA MET A 226 5.08 2.37 -5.85
C MET A 226 6.13 3.44 -5.57
N THR A 227 6.59 3.59 -4.32
CA THR A 227 7.66 4.53 -3.96
C THR A 227 9.00 4.17 -4.61
N TRP A 228 9.40 2.89 -4.60
CA TRP A 228 10.61 2.44 -5.31
C TRP A 228 10.52 2.70 -6.82
N LEU A 229 9.38 2.37 -7.44
CA LEU A 229 9.14 2.62 -8.86
C LEU A 229 9.16 4.11 -9.18
N GLY A 230 8.60 4.93 -8.29
CA GLY A 230 8.60 6.38 -8.39
C GLY A 230 9.98 7.03 -8.25
N ALA A 231 10.89 6.36 -7.55
CA ALA A 231 12.31 6.72 -7.51
C ALA A 231 13.11 6.21 -8.72
N GLY A 232 12.44 5.60 -9.71
CA GLY A 232 13.10 5.06 -10.90
C GLY A 232 13.95 3.82 -10.61
N ARG A 233 13.60 3.03 -9.58
CA ARG A 233 14.38 1.85 -9.20
C ARG A 233 13.71 0.57 -9.74
N LYS A 234 14.55 -0.38 -10.20
CA LYS A 234 14.11 -1.74 -10.48
C LYS A 234 14.10 -2.55 -9.21
N VAL A 235 12.99 -3.25 -8.91
CA VAL A 235 12.73 -3.83 -7.58
C VAL A 235 12.68 -5.36 -7.67
N LEU A 236 13.33 -6.03 -6.73
CA LEU A 236 13.11 -7.46 -6.51
C LEU A 236 11.85 -7.64 -5.65
N VAL A 237 10.89 -8.42 -6.12
CA VAL A 237 9.60 -8.62 -5.44
C VAL A 237 9.30 -10.12 -5.29
N THR A 238 8.70 -10.53 -4.17
CA THR A 238 8.22 -11.91 -4.03
C THR A 238 7.26 -12.25 -5.19
N ASP A 239 7.47 -13.38 -5.84
CA ASP A 239 6.59 -13.85 -6.91
C ASP A 239 5.19 -14.12 -6.37
N SER A 240 4.21 -13.44 -6.94
CA SER A 240 2.80 -13.48 -6.56
C SER A 240 1.93 -13.00 -7.72
N ASP A 241 0.65 -13.28 -7.66
CA ASP A 241 -0.29 -12.78 -8.66
C ASP A 241 -0.29 -11.26 -8.77
N TYR A 242 -0.18 -10.55 -7.62
CA TYR A 242 -0.04 -9.10 -7.60
C TYR A 242 1.27 -8.65 -8.27
N ALA A 243 2.40 -9.28 -7.94
CA ALA A 243 3.69 -8.92 -8.54
C ALA A 243 3.74 -9.18 -10.05
N ARG A 244 3.12 -10.28 -10.50
CA ARG A 244 2.96 -10.58 -11.94
C ARG A 244 2.07 -9.58 -12.65
N GLU A 245 1.00 -9.08 -12.00
CA GLU A 245 0.17 -7.99 -12.50
C GLU A 245 0.99 -6.71 -12.69
N ILE A 246 1.85 -6.36 -11.71
CA ILE A 246 2.72 -5.19 -11.81
C ILE A 246 3.74 -5.34 -12.93
N ASP A 247 4.37 -6.53 -13.08
CA ASP A 247 5.31 -6.79 -14.19
C ASP A 247 4.65 -6.69 -15.57
N ALA A 248 3.42 -7.19 -15.68
CA ALA A 248 2.64 -7.06 -16.91
C ALA A 248 2.24 -5.60 -17.23
N TRP A 249 1.93 -4.81 -16.20
CA TRP A 249 1.58 -3.38 -16.32
C TRP A 249 2.80 -2.51 -16.61
N LEU A 250 3.93 -2.79 -15.97
CA LEU A 250 5.17 -2.01 -16.04
C LEU A 250 6.36 -2.94 -16.38
N PRO A 251 6.46 -3.44 -17.62
CA PRO A 251 7.46 -4.43 -18.00
C PRO A 251 8.89 -3.98 -17.69
N GLY A 252 9.66 -4.89 -17.06
CA GLY A 252 11.07 -4.67 -16.73
C GLY A 252 11.34 -3.80 -15.51
N ARG A 253 10.29 -3.40 -14.77
CA ARG A 253 10.41 -2.59 -13.54
C ARG A 253 10.56 -3.43 -12.29
N VAL A 254 10.12 -4.67 -12.34
CA VAL A 254 10.25 -5.63 -11.23
C VAL A 254 10.97 -6.88 -11.71
N THR A 255 11.55 -7.61 -10.77
CA THR A 255 12.06 -8.96 -10.99
C THR A 255 11.38 -9.85 -9.96
N LEU A 256 10.67 -10.86 -10.43
CA LEU A 256 9.94 -11.82 -9.59
C LEU A 256 10.93 -12.78 -8.95
N VAL A 257 10.84 -12.95 -7.63
CA VAL A 257 11.72 -13.82 -6.84
C VAL A 257 10.88 -14.92 -6.22
N GLU A 258 11.13 -16.16 -6.63
CA GLU A 258 10.50 -17.34 -6.07
C GLU A 258 10.95 -17.59 -4.63
N GLU A 259 10.19 -18.39 -3.88
CA GLU A 259 10.54 -18.78 -2.52
C GLU A 259 11.95 -19.37 -2.45
N GLY A 260 12.77 -18.88 -1.52
CA GLY A 260 14.17 -19.27 -1.35
C GLY A 260 15.14 -18.65 -2.36
N GLY A 261 14.67 -17.90 -3.37
CA GLY A 261 15.47 -17.34 -4.46
C GLY A 261 16.22 -16.04 -4.15
N TRP A 262 16.07 -15.47 -2.93
CA TRP A 262 16.59 -14.14 -2.60
C TRP A 262 18.10 -13.96 -2.82
N ARG A 263 18.92 -14.93 -2.40
CA ARG A 263 20.37 -14.86 -2.57
C ARG A 263 20.77 -14.71 -4.03
N ASP A 264 20.28 -15.61 -4.89
CA ASP A 264 20.58 -15.63 -6.31
C ASP A 264 20.07 -14.36 -7.02
N ALA A 265 18.87 -13.88 -6.64
CA ALA A 265 18.29 -12.67 -7.21
C ALA A 265 19.10 -11.41 -6.84
N VAL A 266 19.54 -11.30 -5.58
CA VAL A 266 20.37 -10.18 -5.10
C VAL A 266 21.75 -10.20 -5.76
N GLU A 267 22.41 -11.37 -5.86
CA GLU A 267 23.72 -11.50 -6.50
C GLU A 267 23.69 -11.13 -8.00
N LYS A 268 22.57 -11.38 -8.68
CA LYS A 268 22.41 -11.06 -10.11
C LYS A 268 21.89 -9.64 -10.37
N HIS A 269 21.41 -8.95 -9.33
CA HIS A 269 20.85 -7.63 -9.50
C HIS A 269 21.93 -6.60 -9.87
N VAL A 270 21.66 -5.82 -10.90
CA VAL A 270 22.51 -4.69 -11.27
C VAL A 270 21.75 -3.41 -10.95
N PRO A 271 22.30 -2.54 -10.07
CA PRO A 271 21.66 -1.26 -9.76
C PRO A 271 21.54 -0.41 -11.04
N GLU A 272 20.34 0.07 -11.31
CA GLU A 272 20.06 0.95 -12.45
C GLU A 272 19.09 2.06 -12.06
N GLN A 273 19.20 3.21 -12.74
CA GLN A 273 18.27 4.33 -12.65
C GLN A 273 17.44 4.38 -13.92
N LEU A 274 16.14 4.26 -13.77
CA LEU A 274 15.15 4.29 -14.84
C LEU A 274 14.30 5.56 -14.73
N ASP A 275 13.68 6.00 -15.83
CA ASP A 275 12.66 7.05 -15.75
C ASP A 275 11.45 6.55 -14.93
N PRO A 276 10.95 7.33 -13.96
CA PRO A 276 9.74 6.94 -13.22
C PRO A 276 8.54 6.71 -14.15
N PRO A 277 7.70 5.69 -13.88
CA PRO A 277 6.48 5.51 -14.64
C PRO A 277 5.53 6.70 -14.51
N ARG A 278 4.82 7.04 -15.58
CA ARG A 278 3.87 8.15 -15.62
C ARG A 278 2.48 7.66 -15.20
N TYR A 279 2.27 7.48 -13.92
CA TYR A 279 0.96 7.16 -13.33
C TYR A 279 0.90 7.75 -11.92
N GLY A 280 0.58 9.01 -11.83
CA GLY A 280 0.57 9.75 -10.57
C GLY A 280 -0.83 10.12 -10.10
N TRP A 281 -0.92 11.09 -9.20
CA TRP A 281 -2.17 11.57 -8.66
C TRP A 281 -3.10 12.18 -9.71
N SER A 282 -2.56 12.73 -10.82
CA SER A 282 -3.37 13.27 -11.92
C SER A 282 -4.21 12.18 -12.59
N GLU A 283 -3.58 11.04 -12.91
CA GLU A 283 -4.23 9.91 -13.55
C GLU A 283 -5.25 9.25 -12.59
N VAL A 284 -4.87 9.05 -11.33
CA VAL A 284 -5.76 8.50 -10.30
C VAL A 284 -6.96 9.39 -10.06
N ALA A 285 -6.78 10.71 -9.95
CA ALA A 285 -7.87 11.66 -9.77
C ALA A 285 -8.85 11.64 -10.94
N ASN A 286 -8.34 11.61 -12.18
CA ASN A 286 -9.20 11.54 -13.38
C ASN A 286 -10.07 10.28 -13.37
N LEU A 287 -9.49 9.11 -13.05
CA LEU A 287 -10.23 7.85 -12.97
C LEU A 287 -11.32 7.88 -11.89
N TRP A 288 -11.02 8.46 -10.72
CA TRP A 288 -12.01 8.66 -9.67
C TRP A 288 -13.11 9.62 -10.07
N GLU A 289 -12.79 10.74 -10.73
CA GLU A 289 -13.78 11.69 -11.21
C GLU A 289 -14.70 11.09 -12.27
N GLU A 290 -14.16 10.29 -13.18
CA GLU A 290 -14.93 9.52 -14.17
C GLU A 290 -15.87 8.52 -13.49
N ALA A 291 -15.39 7.77 -12.49
CA ALA A 291 -16.18 6.82 -11.73
C ALA A 291 -17.35 7.52 -10.98
N TRP A 292 -17.07 8.62 -10.29
CA TRP A 292 -18.09 9.40 -9.58
C TRP A 292 -19.11 10.02 -10.54
N HIS A 293 -18.66 10.57 -11.67
CA HIS A 293 -19.56 11.15 -12.67
C HIS A 293 -20.49 10.07 -13.27
N SER A 294 -19.92 8.91 -13.59
CA SER A 294 -20.70 7.79 -14.16
C SER A 294 -21.76 7.25 -13.20
N ALA A 295 -21.52 7.34 -11.90
CA ALA A 295 -22.45 6.95 -10.84
C ALA A 295 -23.40 8.10 -10.41
N GLY A 296 -23.30 9.29 -10.98
CA GLY A 296 -24.12 10.46 -10.60
C GLY A 296 -23.77 11.06 -9.24
N LEU A 297 -22.55 10.84 -8.74
CA LEU A 297 -22.05 11.38 -7.46
C LEU A 297 -21.39 12.77 -7.59
N LYS A 298 -21.14 13.21 -8.82
CA LYS A 298 -20.46 14.50 -9.11
C LYS A 298 -21.03 15.13 -10.38
#